data_4a2c0fb98226805e877a409e8d6eb8d0
#
_entry.id   4a2c0fb98226805e877a409e8d6eb8d0
#
_cell.length_a   1.000
_cell.length_b   1.000
_cell.length_c   1.000
_cell.angle_alpha   90.00
_cell.angle_beta   90.00
_cell.angle_gamma   90.00
#
_symmetry.space_group_name_H-M   'P 1'
#
loop_
_entity.id
_entity.type
_entity.pdbx_description
1 polymer ?
#
loop_
_entity_poly.entity_id
_entity_poly.type
_entity_poly.pdbx_seq_one_letter_code
_entity_poly.pdbx_strand_id
1 'polypeptide(L)'
;SDSGSKSDGAKKGSVYYLNFKPEQDKDWQALAAKYTEETGVKVTVETAAEGTYESTLTAAMDKDNAPTLFQVNGPVGLANWKDYCYDLKDSQLYSQLTNQDFALKEGDSVYGIAYVVETYGIIYNKTLLKKYFDSDFATIKSIDKLNNFAALKTVADEIQAHASDLGVKGAFTSAGMDSSSDWRFKTHLSNLPIYYEYK
;
A
#
# COMPACT_ATOMS: atom_id res chain seq x y z
N SER A 1 55.22 19.58 20.00
CA SER A 1 54.72 18.35 19.46
C SER A 1 53.19 18.37 19.51
N ASP A 2 52.62 18.81 18.43
CA ASP A 2 51.18 18.97 18.30
C ASP A 2 50.65 17.76 17.52
N SER A 3 50.06 16.81 18.26
CA SER A 3 49.44 15.64 17.68
C SER A 3 47.96 15.94 17.34
N GLY A 4 47.76 16.53 16.20
CA GLY A 4 46.43 16.72 15.63
C GLY A 4 45.81 15.36 15.29
N SER A 5 44.88 14.91 16.13
CA SER A 5 44.00 13.80 15.83
C SER A 5 43.16 14.17 14.62
N LYS A 6 43.51 13.64 13.46
CA LYS A 6 42.59 13.63 12.31
C LYS A 6 41.45 12.66 12.64
N SER A 7 40.30 13.21 12.93
CA SER A 7 39.06 12.41 12.88
C SER A 7 38.88 11.91 11.45
N ASP A 8 39.13 10.63 11.22
CA ASP A 8 38.69 9.95 10.02
C ASP A 8 37.16 10.08 9.93
N GLY A 9 36.74 11.02 9.11
CA GLY A 9 35.33 11.14 8.77
C GLY A 9 34.89 9.88 8.03
N ALA A 10 34.27 8.97 8.76
CA ALA A 10 33.66 7.78 8.16
C ALA A 10 32.83 8.27 6.94
N LYS A 11 33.09 7.71 5.76
CA LYS A 11 32.30 8.04 4.57
C LYS A 11 30.85 7.73 4.91
N LYS A 12 30.02 8.78 4.94
CA LYS A 12 28.58 8.61 5.07
C LYS A 12 28.09 7.84 3.85
N GLY A 13 27.36 6.77 4.09
CA GLY A 13 26.76 5.98 3.02
C GLY A 13 25.74 6.78 2.22
N SER A 14 25.12 6.15 1.26
CA SER A 14 24.02 6.71 0.49
C SER A 14 22.89 5.71 0.40
N VAL A 15 21.68 6.21 0.21
CA VAL A 15 20.47 5.41 0.02
C VAL A 15 19.90 5.72 -1.35
N TYR A 16 19.54 4.67 -2.09
CA TYR A 16 18.77 4.77 -3.32
C TYR A 16 17.47 3.98 -3.12
N TYR A 17 16.34 4.67 -3.10
CA TYR A 17 15.01 4.09 -2.98
C TYR A 17 14.28 4.13 -4.32
N LEU A 18 13.85 2.96 -4.81
CA LEU A 18 12.94 2.86 -5.94
C LEU A 18 11.50 2.82 -5.42
N ASN A 19 10.80 3.94 -5.58
CA ASN A 19 9.43 4.13 -5.12
C ASN A 19 8.42 3.49 -6.08
N PHE A 20 7.52 2.74 -5.54
CA PHE A 20 6.44 2.05 -6.23
C PHE A 20 5.20 2.91 -6.47
N LYS A 21 4.96 3.95 -5.63
CA LYS A 21 3.71 4.72 -5.64
C LYS A 21 3.92 6.13 -6.22
N PRO A 22 3.59 6.37 -7.50
CA PRO A 22 3.75 7.68 -8.13
C PRO A 22 3.00 8.81 -7.41
N GLU A 23 1.85 8.52 -6.82
CA GLU A 23 1.04 9.47 -6.07
C GLU A 23 1.74 10.02 -4.82
N GLN A 24 2.75 9.32 -4.30
CA GLN A 24 3.53 9.71 -3.12
C GLN A 24 4.91 10.27 -3.46
N ASP A 25 5.23 10.49 -4.73
CA ASP A 25 6.57 10.93 -5.15
C ASP A 25 7.02 12.20 -4.42
N LYS A 26 6.18 13.22 -4.37
CA LYS A 26 6.52 14.50 -3.72
C LYS A 26 6.83 14.35 -2.23
N ASP A 27 6.09 13.51 -1.54
CA ASP A 27 6.28 13.27 -0.10
C ASP A 27 7.58 12.50 0.14
N TRP A 28 7.91 11.53 -0.70
CA TRP A 28 9.18 10.82 -0.63
C TRP A 28 10.38 11.72 -0.94
N GLN A 29 10.28 12.61 -1.94
CA GLN A 29 11.32 13.59 -2.25
C GLN A 29 11.55 14.53 -1.07
N ALA A 30 10.49 15.03 -0.45
CA ALA A 30 10.58 15.91 0.72
C ALA A 30 11.21 15.19 1.92
N LEU A 31 10.81 13.96 2.20
CA LEU A 31 11.38 13.14 3.27
C LEU A 31 12.87 12.86 3.04
N ALA A 32 13.24 12.51 1.82
CA ALA A 32 14.64 12.28 1.45
C ALA A 32 15.52 13.53 1.65
N ALA A 33 15.03 14.68 1.23
CA ALA A 33 15.72 15.95 1.42
C ALA A 33 15.93 16.28 2.91
N LYS A 34 14.88 16.12 3.72
CA LYS A 34 14.92 16.32 5.17
C LYS A 34 15.92 15.39 5.86
N TYR A 35 15.88 14.11 5.53
CA TYR A 35 16.82 13.14 6.09
C TYR A 35 18.28 13.46 5.73
N THR A 36 18.52 13.86 4.48
CA THR A 36 19.86 14.29 4.03
C THR A 36 20.33 15.52 4.78
N GLU A 37 19.46 16.51 5.01
CA GLU A 37 19.77 17.73 5.78
C GLU A 37 20.15 17.37 7.22
N GLU A 38 19.38 16.52 7.89
CA GLU A 38 19.58 16.15 9.29
C GLU A 38 20.81 15.25 9.51
N THR A 39 21.08 14.34 8.59
CA THR A 39 22.09 13.29 8.78
C THR A 39 23.34 13.46 7.92
N GLY A 40 23.23 14.18 6.81
CA GLY A 40 24.25 14.29 5.77
C GLY A 40 24.38 13.02 4.92
N VAL A 41 23.48 12.03 5.06
CA VAL A 41 23.39 10.85 4.20
C VAL A 41 22.59 11.22 2.95
N LYS A 42 23.20 11.04 1.78
CA LYS A 42 22.51 11.28 0.50
C LYS A 42 21.40 10.24 0.30
N VAL A 43 20.18 10.70 0.07
CA VAL A 43 19.04 9.86 -0.31
C VAL A 43 18.55 10.25 -1.69
N THR A 44 18.53 9.28 -2.61
CA THR A 44 17.96 9.42 -3.95
C THR A 44 16.67 8.62 -4.00
N VAL A 45 15.59 9.25 -4.44
CA VAL A 45 14.30 8.59 -4.68
C VAL A 45 14.02 8.63 -6.18
N GLU A 46 13.90 7.48 -6.80
CA GLU A 46 13.36 7.34 -8.16
C GLU A 46 11.99 6.69 -8.06
N THR A 47 11.03 7.24 -8.81
CA THR A 47 9.66 6.75 -8.81
C THR A 47 9.37 6.06 -10.13
N ALA A 48 8.99 4.78 -10.06
CA ALA A 48 8.55 4.03 -11.23
C ALA A 48 7.21 4.58 -11.74
N ALA A 49 7.04 4.64 -13.06
CA ALA A 49 5.76 4.98 -13.64
C ALA A 49 4.70 3.92 -13.30
N GLU A 50 3.45 4.34 -13.26
CA GLU A 50 2.34 3.44 -12.95
C GLU A 50 2.34 2.19 -13.83
N GLY A 51 2.20 1.01 -13.20
CA GLY A 51 2.17 -0.28 -13.89
C GLY A 51 3.51 -0.79 -14.42
N THR A 52 4.63 -0.09 -14.15
CA THR A 52 5.96 -0.45 -14.69
C THR A 52 6.98 -0.84 -13.61
N TYR A 53 6.57 -0.96 -12.35
CA TYR A 53 7.51 -1.15 -11.25
C TYR A 53 8.44 -2.35 -11.43
N GLU A 54 7.91 -3.54 -11.73
CA GLU A 54 8.73 -4.76 -11.87
C GLU A 54 9.75 -4.64 -13.00
N SER A 55 9.37 -4.10 -14.16
CA SER A 55 10.30 -3.90 -15.28
C SER A 55 11.36 -2.83 -14.95
N THR A 56 10.97 -1.78 -14.23
CA THR A 56 11.88 -0.73 -13.78
C THR A 56 12.87 -1.29 -12.75
N LEU A 57 12.40 -2.09 -11.79
CA LEU A 57 13.26 -2.73 -10.79
C LEU A 57 14.25 -3.68 -11.45
N THR A 58 13.80 -4.54 -12.38
CA THR A 58 14.68 -5.44 -13.13
C THR A 58 15.79 -4.67 -13.84
N ALA A 59 15.43 -3.61 -14.57
CA ALA A 59 16.42 -2.79 -15.27
C ALA A 59 17.36 -2.02 -14.32
N ALA A 60 16.90 -1.67 -13.12
CA ALA A 60 17.70 -0.98 -12.12
C ALA A 60 18.69 -1.92 -11.41
N MET A 61 18.29 -3.17 -11.15
CA MET A 61 19.14 -4.16 -10.48
C MET A 61 20.31 -4.63 -11.36
N ASP A 62 20.20 -4.51 -12.68
CA ASP A 62 21.28 -4.83 -13.62
C ASP A 62 22.36 -3.74 -13.69
N LYS A 63 22.21 -2.62 -13.00
CA LYS A 63 23.15 -1.48 -13.01
C LYS A 63 24.13 -1.54 -11.84
N ASP A 64 25.28 -0.92 -12.02
CA ASP A 64 26.28 -0.77 -10.93
C ASP A 64 25.74 0.01 -9.72
N ASN A 65 24.81 0.94 -9.95
CA ASN A 65 24.11 1.69 -8.91
C ASN A 65 22.67 1.18 -8.79
N ALA A 66 22.52 -0.01 -8.23
CA ALA A 66 21.21 -0.63 -7.97
C ALA A 66 20.51 -0.01 -6.75
N PRO A 67 19.17 -0.06 -6.68
CA PRO A 67 18.44 0.36 -5.50
C PRO A 67 18.89 -0.37 -4.23
N THR A 68 19.10 0.38 -3.14
CA THR A 68 19.38 -0.16 -1.82
C THR A 68 18.11 -0.40 -1.01
N LEU A 69 17.05 0.31 -1.36
CA LEU A 69 15.68 0.08 -0.86
C LEU A 69 14.74 -0.09 -2.04
N PHE A 70 13.98 -1.15 -2.03
CA PHE A 70 13.00 -1.43 -3.07
C PHE A 70 11.83 -2.21 -2.50
N GLN A 71 10.70 -2.14 -3.17
CA GLN A 71 9.50 -2.83 -2.74
C GLN A 71 9.44 -4.23 -3.32
N VAL A 72 9.11 -5.18 -2.44
CA VAL A 72 8.80 -6.56 -2.80
C VAL A 72 7.28 -6.77 -2.66
N ASN A 73 6.63 -7.14 -3.74
CA ASN A 73 5.18 -7.24 -3.80
C ASN A 73 4.69 -8.64 -3.39
N GLY A 74 4.54 -8.84 -2.10
CA GLY A 74 4.01 -10.07 -1.52
C GLY A 74 4.87 -11.32 -1.76
N PRO A 75 4.30 -12.53 -1.56
CA PRO A 75 5.05 -13.78 -1.71
C PRO A 75 5.58 -14.03 -3.12
N VAL A 76 4.86 -13.61 -4.15
CA VAL A 76 5.30 -13.75 -5.55
C VAL A 76 6.52 -12.85 -5.81
N GLY A 77 6.47 -11.61 -5.34
CA GLY A 77 7.61 -10.70 -5.43
C GLY A 77 8.82 -11.23 -4.64
N LEU A 78 8.58 -11.82 -3.47
CA LEU A 78 9.65 -12.44 -2.67
C LEU A 78 10.33 -13.58 -3.44
N ALA A 79 9.56 -14.46 -4.07
CA ALA A 79 10.12 -15.55 -4.87
C ALA A 79 11.06 -15.04 -5.99
N ASN A 80 10.78 -13.87 -6.55
CA ASN A 80 11.62 -13.26 -7.59
C ASN A 80 12.84 -12.53 -7.05
N TRP A 81 12.75 -11.91 -5.87
CA TRP A 81 13.72 -10.94 -5.39
C TRP A 81 14.47 -11.33 -4.12
N LYS A 82 14.17 -12.46 -3.49
CA LYS A 82 14.78 -12.85 -2.20
C LYS A 82 16.30 -12.86 -2.22
N ASP A 83 16.91 -13.27 -3.34
CA ASP A 83 18.36 -13.37 -3.45
C ASP A 83 19.06 -12.00 -3.46
N TYR A 84 18.29 -10.93 -3.66
CA TYR A 84 18.72 -9.53 -3.59
C TYR A 84 18.38 -8.87 -2.24
N CYS A 85 17.65 -9.57 -1.37
CA CYS A 85 17.19 -9.03 -0.11
C CYS A 85 18.17 -9.38 1.03
N TYR A 86 18.42 -8.39 1.88
CA TYR A 86 19.11 -8.60 3.13
C TYR A 86 18.18 -9.22 4.17
N ASP A 87 18.68 -10.14 5.00
CA ASP A 87 17.90 -10.71 6.11
C ASP A 87 17.74 -9.67 7.23
N LEU A 88 16.52 -9.24 7.44
CA LEU A 88 16.15 -8.19 8.38
C LEU A 88 15.74 -8.71 9.76
N LYS A 89 15.83 -10.03 10.03
CA LYS A 89 15.32 -10.64 11.26
C LYS A 89 15.85 -10.02 12.54
N ASP A 90 17.11 -9.59 12.53
CA ASP A 90 17.79 -8.98 13.67
C ASP A 90 17.84 -7.44 13.56
N SER A 91 17.12 -6.86 12.61
CA SER A 91 17.08 -5.41 12.40
C SER A 91 16.22 -4.71 13.45
N GLN A 92 16.63 -3.49 13.80
CA GLN A 92 15.83 -2.63 14.66
C GLN A 92 14.44 -2.36 14.07
N LEU A 93 14.34 -2.22 12.74
CA LEU A 93 13.04 -2.02 12.06
C LEU A 93 12.08 -3.19 12.28
N TYR A 94 12.56 -4.43 12.15
CA TYR A 94 11.73 -5.62 12.38
C TYR A 94 11.25 -5.68 13.83
N SER A 95 12.09 -5.33 14.78
CA SER A 95 11.71 -5.28 16.19
C SER A 95 10.66 -4.24 16.53
N GLN A 96 10.51 -3.19 15.70
CA GLN A 96 9.54 -2.13 15.89
C GLN A 96 8.14 -2.43 15.29
N LEU A 97 7.99 -3.52 14.55
CA LEU A 97 6.68 -3.91 14.03
C LEU A 97 5.71 -4.23 15.17
N THR A 98 4.54 -3.64 15.14
CA THR A 98 3.45 -3.93 16.10
C THR A 98 2.87 -5.34 15.91
N ASN A 99 2.98 -5.86 14.70
CA ASN A 99 2.66 -7.24 14.36
C ASN A 99 3.71 -7.77 13.38
N GLN A 100 4.46 -8.77 13.79
CA GLN A 100 5.50 -9.40 12.96
C GLN A 100 4.96 -10.23 11.79
N ASP A 101 3.65 -10.50 11.73
CA ASP A 101 3.00 -11.11 10.57
C ASP A 101 2.97 -10.17 9.35
N PHE A 102 3.22 -8.87 9.55
CA PHE A 102 3.38 -7.90 8.46
C PHE A 102 4.79 -7.92 7.85
N ALA A 103 5.45 -9.05 7.88
CA ALA A 103 6.73 -9.25 7.24
C ALA A 103 6.66 -10.37 6.20
N LEU A 104 7.49 -10.26 5.17
CA LEU A 104 7.70 -11.33 4.19
C LEU A 104 8.82 -12.24 4.69
N LYS A 105 8.50 -13.49 4.93
CA LYS A 105 9.40 -14.48 5.54
C LYS A 105 9.60 -15.70 4.64
N GLU A 106 10.77 -16.29 4.76
CA GLU A 106 11.04 -17.64 4.27
C GLU A 106 11.87 -18.37 5.33
N GLY A 107 11.31 -19.42 5.92
CA GLY A 107 11.88 -20.05 7.11
C GLY A 107 12.01 -19.02 8.25
N ASP A 108 13.20 -18.93 8.84
CA ASP A 108 13.51 -17.99 9.92
C ASP A 108 13.96 -16.61 9.43
N SER A 109 14.13 -16.43 8.13
CA SER A 109 14.61 -15.18 7.53
C SER A 109 13.48 -14.21 7.21
N VAL A 110 13.75 -12.91 7.39
CA VAL A 110 12.82 -11.80 7.12
C VAL A 110 13.37 -10.96 5.98
N TYR A 111 12.73 -11.01 4.82
CA TYR A 111 13.22 -10.35 3.60
C TYR A 111 12.46 -9.08 3.23
N GLY A 112 11.34 -8.82 3.87
CA GLY A 112 10.57 -7.60 3.66
C GLY A 112 9.77 -7.23 4.90
N ILE A 113 9.62 -5.93 5.10
CA ILE A 113 8.87 -5.35 6.22
C ILE A 113 7.81 -4.43 5.63
N ALA A 114 6.55 -4.58 6.07
CA ALA A 114 5.49 -3.69 5.65
C ALA A 114 5.73 -2.27 6.22
N TYR A 115 5.73 -1.28 5.35
CA TYR A 115 5.78 0.13 5.76
C TYR A 115 4.39 0.78 5.80
N VAL A 116 3.40 0.12 5.20
CA VAL A 116 2.00 0.56 5.17
C VAL A 116 1.09 -0.65 5.15
N VAL A 117 -0.08 -0.54 5.77
CA VAL A 117 -1.14 -1.54 5.74
C VAL A 117 -2.33 -0.97 5.00
N GLU A 118 -2.73 -1.64 3.93
CA GLU A 118 -3.94 -1.32 3.19
C GLU A 118 -5.04 -2.31 3.57
N THR A 119 -6.26 -1.82 3.67
CA THR A 119 -7.41 -2.62 4.09
C THR A 119 -8.50 -2.63 3.05
N TYR A 120 -9.31 -3.68 3.08
CA TYR A 120 -10.51 -3.78 2.28
C TYR A 120 -11.72 -3.35 3.10
N GLY A 121 -12.65 -2.71 2.43
CA GLY A 121 -13.91 -2.31 3.06
C GLY A 121 -14.76 -1.49 2.11
N ILE A 122 -15.99 -1.25 2.54
CA ILE A 122 -16.91 -0.36 1.85
C ILE A 122 -16.75 1.04 2.46
N ILE A 123 -16.23 1.97 1.68
CA ILE A 123 -16.19 3.38 2.05
C ILE A 123 -17.58 3.95 1.79
N TYR A 124 -18.16 4.64 2.75
CA TYR A 124 -19.47 5.24 2.60
C TYR A 124 -19.48 6.73 2.92
N ASN A 125 -20.32 7.46 2.20
CA ASN A 125 -20.56 8.86 2.47
C ASN A 125 -21.56 9.00 3.64
N LYS A 126 -21.07 9.45 4.78
CA LYS A 126 -21.89 9.57 6.01
C LYS A 126 -23.10 10.48 5.85
N THR A 127 -22.95 11.58 5.11
CA THR A 127 -24.04 12.55 4.88
C THR A 127 -25.13 11.95 4.01
N LEU A 128 -24.75 11.27 2.92
CA LEU A 128 -25.72 10.61 2.04
C LEU A 128 -26.42 9.45 2.74
N LEU A 129 -25.67 8.66 3.47
CA LEU A 129 -26.26 7.53 4.21
C LEU A 129 -27.21 8.02 5.32
N LYS A 130 -26.87 9.12 6.00
CA LYS A 130 -27.79 9.75 6.97
C LYS A 130 -29.06 10.24 6.29
N LYS A 131 -28.97 10.90 5.13
CA LYS A 131 -30.13 11.34 4.33
C LYS A 131 -31.02 10.15 3.97
N TYR A 132 -30.43 9.01 3.59
CA TYR A 132 -31.18 7.78 3.36
C TYR A 132 -31.86 7.28 4.65
N PHE A 133 -31.16 7.16 5.77
CA PHE A 133 -31.74 6.68 7.02
C PHE A 133 -32.91 7.54 7.54
N ASP A 134 -32.84 8.85 7.30
CA ASP A 134 -33.88 9.80 7.71
C ASP A 134 -35.09 9.80 6.75
N SER A 135 -35.01 9.14 5.59
CA SER A 135 -36.07 9.12 4.59
C SER A 135 -37.22 8.17 4.97
N ASP A 136 -38.39 8.42 4.43
CA ASP A 136 -39.57 7.57 4.64
C ASP A 136 -39.47 6.21 3.93
N PHE A 137 -38.67 6.12 2.87
CA PHE A 137 -38.49 4.90 2.09
C PHE A 137 -37.42 3.96 2.64
N ALA A 138 -36.58 4.40 3.57
CA ALA A 138 -35.56 3.54 4.17
C ALA A 138 -36.19 2.54 5.13
N THR A 139 -35.94 1.24 4.91
CA THR A 139 -36.32 0.19 5.84
C THR A 139 -35.25 -0.04 6.92
N ILE A 140 -33.99 0.25 6.60
CA ILE A 140 -32.87 0.24 7.54
C ILE A 140 -32.57 1.67 7.95
N LYS A 141 -32.57 1.93 9.24
CA LYS A 141 -32.56 3.28 9.81
C LYS A 141 -31.25 3.68 10.50
N SER A 142 -30.27 2.78 10.58
CA SER A 142 -28.99 3.08 11.20
C SER A 142 -27.85 2.21 10.66
N ILE A 143 -26.62 2.71 10.80
CA ILE A 143 -25.41 2.00 10.37
C ILE A 143 -25.22 0.68 11.11
N ASP A 144 -25.63 0.59 12.38
CA ASP A 144 -25.47 -0.61 13.19
C ASP A 144 -26.29 -1.80 12.65
N LYS A 145 -27.33 -1.51 11.88
CA LYS A 145 -28.16 -2.51 11.22
C LYS A 145 -27.61 -2.94 9.87
N LEU A 146 -26.63 -2.20 9.33
CA LEU A 146 -25.96 -2.50 8.07
C LEU A 146 -24.76 -3.42 8.33
N ASN A 147 -24.99 -4.61 8.83
CA ASN A 147 -23.97 -5.53 9.34
C ASN A 147 -23.94 -6.90 8.65
N ASN A 148 -24.68 -7.07 7.56
CA ASN A 148 -24.71 -8.30 6.76
C ASN A 148 -25.06 -7.99 5.30
N PHE A 149 -24.88 -8.99 4.43
CA PHE A 149 -25.11 -8.83 2.98
C PHE A 149 -26.57 -8.51 2.65
N ALA A 150 -27.55 -9.13 3.33
CA ALA A 150 -28.96 -8.86 3.06
C ALA A 150 -29.32 -7.40 3.37
N ALA A 151 -28.84 -6.87 4.49
CA ALA A 151 -29.01 -5.47 4.84
C ALA A 151 -28.33 -4.53 3.84
N LEU A 152 -27.09 -4.85 3.41
CA LEU A 152 -26.38 -4.09 2.39
C LEU A 152 -27.16 -4.07 1.07
N LYS A 153 -27.66 -5.22 0.64
CA LYS A 153 -28.46 -5.31 -0.58
C LYS A 153 -29.73 -4.48 -0.49
N THR A 154 -30.45 -4.56 0.61
CA THR A 154 -31.67 -3.76 0.87
C THR A 154 -31.36 -2.26 0.76
N VAL A 155 -30.34 -1.78 1.45
CA VAL A 155 -29.93 -0.37 1.41
C VAL A 155 -29.55 0.06 -0.01
N ALA A 156 -28.78 -0.78 -0.73
CA ALA A 156 -28.38 -0.49 -2.10
C ALA A 156 -29.59 -0.41 -3.04
N ASP A 157 -30.50 -1.35 -2.97
CA ASP A 157 -31.71 -1.39 -3.82
C ASP A 157 -32.62 -0.17 -3.55
N GLU A 158 -32.82 0.20 -2.29
CA GLU A 158 -33.63 1.37 -1.90
C GLU A 158 -32.96 2.69 -2.32
N ILE A 159 -31.65 2.83 -2.12
CA ILE A 159 -30.92 4.02 -2.61
C ILE A 159 -30.99 4.10 -4.14
N GLN A 160 -30.86 2.98 -4.83
CA GLN A 160 -30.96 2.97 -6.31
C GLN A 160 -32.36 3.35 -6.79
N ALA A 161 -33.40 2.83 -6.15
CA ALA A 161 -34.78 3.15 -6.48
C ALA A 161 -35.15 4.63 -6.25
N HIS A 162 -34.49 5.26 -5.25
CA HIS A 162 -34.71 6.66 -4.85
C HIS A 162 -33.49 7.55 -5.12
N ALA A 163 -32.69 7.22 -6.11
CA ALA A 163 -31.44 7.94 -6.42
C ALA A 163 -31.65 9.44 -6.66
N SER A 164 -32.71 9.82 -7.37
CA SER A 164 -33.05 11.23 -7.64
C SER A 164 -33.41 11.98 -6.36
N ASP A 165 -34.16 11.38 -5.45
CA ASP A 165 -34.55 11.99 -4.16
C ASP A 165 -33.35 12.26 -3.27
N LEU A 166 -32.35 11.38 -3.36
CA LEU A 166 -31.08 11.50 -2.62
C LEU A 166 -30.06 12.40 -3.33
N GLY A 167 -30.26 12.74 -4.60
CA GLY A 167 -29.36 13.55 -5.40
C GLY A 167 -28.10 12.77 -5.85
N VAL A 168 -28.22 11.47 -6.05
CA VAL A 168 -27.15 10.57 -6.52
C VAL A 168 -27.52 9.93 -7.86
N LYS A 169 -26.51 9.39 -8.55
CA LYS A 169 -26.73 8.63 -9.79
C LYS A 169 -26.95 7.14 -9.56
N GLY A 170 -26.52 6.63 -8.40
CA GLY A 170 -26.62 5.23 -8.04
C GLY A 170 -26.14 4.97 -6.63
N ALA A 171 -26.38 3.75 -6.16
CA ALA A 171 -26.01 3.32 -4.80
C ALA A 171 -24.51 3.13 -4.62
N PHE A 172 -23.81 2.69 -5.68
CA PHE A 172 -22.38 2.42 -5.66
C PHE A 172 -21.64 3.22 -6.74
N THR A 173 -20.40 3.52 -6.42
CA THR A 173 -19.36 3.81 -7.39
C THR A 173 -18.25 2.80 -7.22
N SER A 174 -17.59 2.40 -8.31
CA SER A 174 -16.47 1.46 -8.28
C SER A 174 -15.31 1.99 -9.09
N ALA A 175 -14.18 1.29 -9.03
CA ALA A 175 -13.05 1.55 -9.91
C ALA A 175 -13.42 1.32 -11.38
N GLY A 176 -12.70 1.97 -12.27
CA GLY A 176 -12.84 1.74 -13.72
C GLY A 176 -12.38 0.34 -14.13
N MET A 177 -12.73 -0.02 -15.36
CA MET A 177 -12.33 -1.30 -15.98
C MET A 177 -11.13 -1.13 -16.94
N ASP A 178 -10.48 0.03 -16.90
CA ASP A 178 -9.25 0.26 -17.65
C ASP A 178 -8.06 -0.52 -17.05
N SER A 179 -6.98 -0.61 -17.80
CA SER A 179 -5.79 -1.40 -17.42
C SER A 179 -5.12 -0.95 -16.12
N SER A 180 -5.35 0.27 -15.67
CA SER A 180 -4.79 0.78 -14.41
C SER A 180 -5.66 0.45 -13.19
N SER A 181 -6.93 0.13 -13.39
CA SER A 181 -7.93 -0.01 -12.33
C SER A 181 -8.59 -1.39 -12.24
N ASP A 182 -8.57 -2.18 -13.32
CA ASP A 182 -9.28 -3.46 -13.44
C ASP A 182 -8.75 -4.57 -12.51
N TRP A 183 -7.54 -4.43 -11.98
CA TRP A 183 -6.94 -5.37 -11.02
C TRP A 183 -7.80 -5.55 -9.76
N ARG A 184 -8.62 -4.55 -9.41
CA ARG A 184 -9.56 -4.65 -8.30
C ARG A 184 -10.61 -5.74 -8.52
N PHE A 185 -11.01 -5.94 -9.76
CA PHE A 185 -11.91 -7.03 -10.15
C PHE A 185 -11.15 -8.33 -10.41
N LYS A 186 -10.04 -8.26 -11.13
CA LYS A 186 -9.23 -9.44 -11.48
C LYS A 186 -8.63 -10.12 -10.25
N THR A 187 -8.11 -9.34 -9.32
CA THR A 187 -7.40 -9.86 -8.15
C THR A 187 -8.30 -9.92 -6.93
N HIS A 188 -8.88 -8.80 -6.51
CA HIS A 188 -9.61 -8.75 -5.25
C HIS A 188 -10.92 -9.56 -5.30
N LEU A 189 -11.72 -9.36 -6.34
CA LEU A 189 -12.99 -10.07 -6.45
C LEU A 189 -12.81 -11.58 -6.67
N SER A 190 -11.84 -11.97 -7.49
CA SER A 190 -11.58 -13.40 -7.76
C SER A 190 -10.92 -14.13 -6.60
N ASN A 191 -10.24 -13.45 -5.71
CA ASN A 191 -9.62 -14.07 -4.52
C ASN A 191 -10.65 -14.75 -3.60
N LEU A 192 -11.85 -14.20 -3.50
CA LEU A 192 -12.86 -14.74 -2.59
C LEU A 192 -13.32 -16.16 -2.97
N PRO A 193 -13.74 -16.46 -4.22
CA PRO A 193 -14.08 -17.81 -4.61
C PRO A 193 -12.86 -18.75 -4.56
N ILE A 194 -11.68 -18.29 -4.94
CA ILE A 194 -10.45 -19.08 -4.84
C ILE A 194 -10.17 -19.48 -3.38
N TYR A 195 -10.30 -18.55 -2.46
CA TYR A 195 -10.12 -18.82 -1.02
C TYR A 195 -11.06 -19.94 -0.54
N TYR A 196 -12.33 -19.90 -0.94
CA TYR A 196 -13.29 -20.92 -0.54
C TYR A 196 -13.08 -22.28 -1.21
N GLU A 197 -12.49 -22.30 -2.38
CA GLU A 197 -12.15 -23.55 -3.08
C GLU A 197 -11.00 -24.29 -2.38
N TYR A 198 -10.04 -23.57 -1.82
CA TYR A 198 -8.83 -24.14 -1.21
C TYR A 198 -8.86 -24.22 0.33
N LYS A 199 -9.94 -23.83 0.96
CA LYS A 199 -10.12 -23.94 2.40
C LYS A 199 -10.82 -25.24 2.79
#